data_cea4d7e16443971abd473355e3c396b5
#
_entry.id   cea4d7e16443971abd473355e3c396b5
#
_cell.length_a   1.000
_cell.length_b   1.000
_cell.length_c   1.000
_cell.angle_alpha   90.00
_cell.angle_beta   90.00
_cell.angle_gamma   90.00
#
_symmetry.space_group_name_H-M   'P 1'
#
loop_
_entity.id
_entity.type
_entity.pdbx_description
1 polymer ?
#
loop_
_entity_poly.entity_id
_entity_poly.type
_entity_poly.pdbx_seq_one_letter_code
_entity_poly.pdbx_strand_id
1 'polypeptide(L)'
;MDAAAQSPVRVARVMMPEKGQYSIRCAEGFAAGRGVRVVVNLDYGIDIAELRDVGAYDPERDGPHPPGFTLQRLATPEDIIADAANESRARVLRDAFRDAAKKIVPDIRVPYARLSLGGTRLFVRYVCERQRPDFRHVVADMRKRHGVTVSAWQMGLRDEVRVMGALGPCGRACCCATWQQKYPGGISPETFKGQNPIALNGACGRFKCCLAFEREG
;
A
#
# COMPACT_ATOMS: atom_id res chain seq x y z
N MET A 1 -37.54 -15.22 19.74
CA MET A 1 -36.78 -15.18 18.44
C MET A 1 -35.40 -14.71 18.79
N ASP A 2 -34.51 -15.68 19.03
CA ASP A 2 -33.13 -15.41 19.52
C ASP A 2 -32.33 -14.77 18.40
N ALA A 3 -31.93 -13.52 18.62
CA ALA A 3 -30.85 -12.91 17.89
C ALA A 3 -29.57 -13.66 18.29
N ALA A 4 -29.16 -14.65 17.48
CA ALA A 4 -27.88 -15.29 17.64
C ALA A 4 -26.82 -14.18 17.67
N ALA A 5 -26.22 -13.99 18.84
CA ALA A 5 -25.11 -13.06 19.03
C ALA A 5 -24.00 -13.50 18.10
N GLN A 6 -23.88 -12.84 16.95
CA GLN A 6 -22.79 -13.06 16.02
C GLN A 6 -21.50 -12.72 16.78
N SER A 7 -20.63 -13.70 16.98
CA SER A 7 -19.32 -13.49 17.58
C SER A 7 -18.65 -12.29 16.90
N PRO A 8 -18.03 -11.38 17.67
CA PRO A 8 -17.42 -10.17 17.11
C PRO A 8 -16.38 -10.55 16.05
N VAL A 9 -16.48 -9.95 14.87
CA VAL A 9 -15.51 -10.19 13.79
C VAL A 9 -14.10 -9.92 14.31
N ARG A 10 -13.22 -10.91 14.21
CA ARG A 10 -11.84 -10.80 14.65
C ARG A 10 -10.95 -10.36 13.50
N VAL A 11 -10.08 -9.40 13.75
CA VAL A 11 -9.18 -8.82 12.76
C VAL A 11 -7.73 -8.88 13.19
N ALA A 12 -6.86 -9.13 12.23
CA ALA A 12 -5.44 -8.94 12.32
C ALA A 12 -5.07 -7.65 11.58
N ARG A 13 -4.35 -6.76 12.24
CA ARG A 13 -3.83 -5.53 11.63
C ARG A 13 -2.41 -5.82 11.17
N VAL A 14 -2.18 -5.66 9.87
CA VAL A 14 -0.92 -6.04 9.24
C VAL A 14 -0.30 -4.87 8.50
N MET A 15 1.03 -4.89 8.39
CA MET A 15 1.79 -3.98 7.56
C MET A 15 2.25 -4.71 6.31
N MET A 16 1.84 -4.20 5.17
CA MET A 16 2.30 -4.71 3.87
C MET A 16 3.67 -4.12 3.49
N PRO A 17 4.42 -4.78 2.59
CA PRO A 17 5.73 -4.28 2.15
C PRO A 17 5.72 -2.87 1.57
N GLU A 18 4.63 -2.45 0.93
CA GLU A 18 4.45 -1.07 0.45
C GLU A 18 4.16 -0.06 1.57
N LYS A 19 4.35 -0.46 2.82
CA LYS A 19 4.06 0.36 4.02
C LYS A 19 2.58 0.75 4.17
N GLY A 20 1.69 0.02 3.49
CA GLY A 20 0.26 0.11 3.71
C GLY A 20 -0.15 -0.71 4.93
N GLN A 21 -0.94 -0.11 5.82
CA GLN A 21 -1.56 -0.83 6.93
C GLN A 21 -2.95 -1.30 6.51
N TYR A 22 -3.23 -2.58 6.76
CA TYR A 22 -4.51 -3.20 6.43
C TYR A 22 -5.06 -3.94 7.65
N SER A 23 -6.37 -3.89 7.80
CA SER A 23 -7.10 -4.79 8.68
C SER A 23 -7.64 -5.95 7.86
N ILE A 24 -7.40 -7.16 8.30
CA ILE A 24 -7.79 -8.40 7.61
C ILE A 24 -8.49 -9.34 8.58
N ARG A 25 -9.45 -10.08 8.10
CA ARG A 25 -10.19 -11.05 8.92
C ARG A 25 -9.28 -12.21 9.33
N CYS A 26 -9.33 -12.63 10.57
CA CYS A 26 -8.62 -13.81 11.07
C CYS A 26 -9.55 -14.77 11.82
N ALA A 27 -9.11 -16.02 12.00
CA ALA A 27 -9.85 -17.02 12.74
C ALA A 27 -9.96 -16.62 14.23
N GLU A 28 -11.02 -17.08 14.92
CA GLU A 28 -11.26 -16.75 16.34
C GLU A 28 -10.10 -17.14 17.25
N GLY A 29 -9.49 -18.31 17.06
CA GLY A 29 -8.37 -18.80 17.84
C GLY A 29 -7.01 -18.28 17.42
N PHE A 30 -6.92 -17.42 16.39
CA PHE A 30 -5.62 -16.95 15.93
C PHE A 30 -4.98 -16.02 16.94
N ALA A 31 -3.76 -16.39 17.37
CA ALA A 31 -2.92 -15.59 18.25
C ALA A 31 -1.47 -15.67 17.77
N ALA A 32 -0.83 -14.53 17.61
CA ALA A 32 0.60 -14.43 17.30
C ALA A 32 1.15 -13.09 17.77
N GLY A 33 2.44 -13.05 18.03
CA GLY A 33 3.13 -11.84 18.48
C GLY A 33 3.29 -10.79 17.38
N ARG A 34 3.47 -9.55 17.77
CA ARG A 34 3.81 -8.44 16.85
C ARG A 34 5.13 -8.73 16.13
N GLY A 35 5.21 -8.36 14.84
CA GLY A 35 6.41 -8.54 14.02
C GLY A 35 6.48 -9.91 13.31
N VAL A 36 5.58 -10.83 13.65
CA VAL A 36 5.55 -12.15 12.99
C VAL A 36 5.07 -11.99 11.55
N ARG A 37 5.67 -12.75 10.63
CA ARG A 37 5.24 -12.81 9.23
C ARG A 37 4.04 -13.74 9.08
N VAL A 38 3.03 -13.27 8.35
CA VAL A 38 1.78 -13.98 8.11
C VAL A 38 1.47 -14.01 6.62
N VAL A 39 0.83 -15.09 6.19
CA VAL A 39 0.32 -15.24 4.83
C VAL A 39 -1.10 -14.73 4.80
N VAL A 40 -1.36 -13.81 3.87
CA VAL A 40 -2.63 -13.10 3.71
C VAL A 40 -3.19 -13.31 2.31
N ASN A 41 -4.52 -13.35 2.19
CA ASN A 41 -5.19 -13.40 0.90
C ASN A 41 -5.84 -12.03 0.62
N LEU A 42 -5.37 -11.38 -0.44
CA LEU A 42 -5.79 -10.06 -0.88
C LEU A 42 -6.45 -10.15 -2.28
N ASP A 43 -6.95 -9.04 -2.79
CA ASP A 43 -7.58 -8.96 -4.11
C ASP A 43 -6.64 -9.34 -5.28
N TYR A 44 -5.34 -9.11 -5.12
CA TYR A 44 -4.33 -9.49 -6.11
C TYR A 44 -3.67 -10.86 -5.84
N GLY A 45 -4.11 -11.59 -4.82
CA GLY A 45 -3.65 -12.95 -4.50
C GLY A 45 -3.01 -13.08 -3.13
N ILE A 46 -2.30 -14.19 -2.94
CA ILE A 46 -1.65 -14.53 -1.67
C ILE A 46 -0.33 -13.77 -1.57
N ASP A 47 -0.11 -13.15 -0.41
CA ASP A 47 1.10 -12.38 -0.13
C ASP A 47 1.53 -12.54 1.34
N ILE A 48 2.71 -11.99 1.69
CA ILE A 48 3.24 -11.96 3.05
C ILE A 48 3.11 -10.55 3.62
N ALA A 49 2.66 -10.48 4.88
CA ALA A 49 2.57 -9.25 5.66
C ALA A 49 3.22 -9.42 7.03
N GLU A 50 3.53 -8.30 7.67
CA GLU A 50 4.01 -8.28 9.06
C GLU A 50 2.84 -7.99 10.00
N LEU A 51 2.60 -8.87 10.96
CA LEU A 51 1.54 -8.70 11.96
C LEU A 51 1.88 -7.57 12.92
N ARG A 52 0.93 -6.67 13.13
CA ARG A 52 1.05 -5.56 14.08
C ARG A 52 0.25 -5.81 15.36
N ASP A 53 -0.96 -6.33 15.19
CA ASP A 53 -1.92 -6.47 16.27
C ASP A 53 -3.06 -7.42 15.86
N VAL A 54 -3.71 -8.06 16.83
CA VAL A 54 -4.91 -8.88 16.66
C VAL A 54 -5.94 -8.45 17.69
N GLY A 55 -7.18 -8.26 17.26
CA GLY A 55 -8.23 -7.84 18.16
C GLY A 55 -9.64 -7.96 17.56
N ALA A 56 -10.64 -7.46 18.28
CA ALA A 56 -11.97 -7.30 17.74
C ALA A 56 -11.97 -6.21 16.65
N TYR A 57 -12.86 -6.35 15.68
CA TYR A 57 -13.10 -5.33 14.68
C TYR A 57 -13.62 -4.05 15.34
N ASP A 58 -13.04 -2.92 14.95
CA ASP A 58 -13.39 -1.57 15.42
C ASP A 58 -13.60 -0.67 14.19
N PRO A 59 -14.82 -0.19 13.92
CA PRO A 59 -15.11 0.65 12.75
C PRO A 59 -14.27 1.93 12.67
N GLU A 60 -13.91 2.53 13.79
CA GLU A 60 -13.13 3.77 13.82
C GLU A 60 -11.67 3.52 13.38
N ARG A 61 -11.13 2.38 13.77
CA ARG A 61 -9.74 1.98 13.49
C ARG A 61 -9.60 1.20 12.19
N ASP A 62 -10.50 0.26 11.93
CA ASP A 62 -10.40 -0.72 10.85
C ASP A 62 -11.16 -0.32 9.59
N GLY A 63 -11.99 0.74 9.68
CA GLY A 63 -12.82 1.24 8.59
C GLY A 63 -14.30 0.87 8.75
N PRO A 64 -15.18 1.49 7.95
CA PRO A 64 -16.63 1.44 8.17
C PRO A 64 -17.26 0.06 7.94
N HIS A 65 -16.54 -0.85 7.30
CA HIS A 65 -17.02 -2.21 7.01
C HIS A 65 -15.98 -3.25 7.40
N PRO A 66 -16.42 -4.43 7.89
CA PRO A 66 -15.53 -5.54 8.16
C PRO A 66 -14.69 -5.92 6.92
N PRO A 67 -13.40 -6.23 7.10
CA PRO A 67 -12.51 -6.51 5.98
C PRO A 67 -12.93 -7.76 5.20
N GLY A 68 -12.85 -7.71 3.87
CA GLY A 68 -13.05 -8.85 2.98
C GLY A 68 -11.82 -9.74 2.84
N PHE A 69 -10.65 -9.24 3.17
CA PHE A 69 -9.39 -9.97 3.12
C PHE A 69 -9.23 -10.90 4.31
N THR A 70 -8.48 -11.99 4.14
CA THR A 70 -8.33 -13.02 5.17
C THR A 70 -6.86 -13.33 5.47
N LEU A 71 -6.55 -13.50 6.75
CA LEU A 71 -5.32 -14.10 7.19
C LEU A 71 -5.45 -15.62 7.09
N GLN A 72 -4.50 -16.26 6.41
CA GLN A 72 -4.54 -17.71 6.20
C GLN A 72 -3.77 -18.46 7.27
N ARG A 73 -2.51 -18.10 7.49
CA ARG A 73 -1.60 -18.81 8.41
C ARG A 73 -0.36 -17.98 8.74
N LEU A 74 0.45 -18.47 9.63
CA LEU A 74 1.83 -18.00 9.81
C LEU A 74 2.66 -18.32 8.56
N ALA A 75 3.61 -17.45 8.24
CA ALA A 75 4.54 -17.70 7.15
C ALA A 75 5.58 -18.76 7.60
N THR A 76 5.89 -19.69 6.70
CA THR A 76 6.96 -20.67 6.92
C THR A 76 8.30 -20.12 6.43
N PRO A 77 9.44 -20.74 6.78
CA PRO A 77 10.75 -20.37 6.25
C PRO A 77 10.78 -20.39 4.71
N GLU A 78 10.11 -21.38 4.11
CA GLU A 78 10.01 -21.50 2.63
C GLU A 78 9.25 -20.33 2.00
N ASP A 79 8.17 -19.86 2.66
CA ASP A 79 7.45 -18.66 2.21
C ASP A 79 8.36 -17.43 2.21
N ILE A 80 9.19 -17.29 3.24
CA ILE A 80 10.12 -16.15 3.36
C ILE A 80 11.20 -16.20 2.28
N ILE A 81 11.72 -17.38 1.97
CA ILE A 81 12.70 -17.60 0.89
C ILE A 81 12.05 -17.28 -0.47
N ALA A 82 10.84 -17.80 -0.70
CA ALA A 82 10.08 -17.52 -1.92
C ALA A 82 9.77 -16.03 -2.07
N ASP A 83 9.41 -15.35 -0.99
CA ASP A 83 9.17 -13.90 -0.97
C ASP A 83 10.42 -13.11 -1.39
N ALA A 84 11.58 -13.42 -0.84
CA ALA A 84 12.84 -12.78 -1.19
C ALA A 84 13.22 -12.98 -2.67
N ALA A 85 13.03 -14.19 -3.19
CA ALA A 85 13.23 -14.49 -4.62
C ALA A 85 12.25 -13.71 -5.51
N ASN A 86 10.98 -13.65 -5.10
CA ASN A 86 9.94 -12.90 -5.79
C ASN A 86 10.20 -11.39 -5.78
N GLU A 87 10.79 -10.82 -4.74
CA GLU A 87 11.18 -9.41 -4.70
C GLU A 87 12.19 -9.07 -5.81
N SER A 88 13.22 -9.90 -5.98
CA SER A 88 14.22 -9.71 -7.03
C SER A 88 13.60 -9.83 -8.43
N ARG A 89 12.75 -10.83 -8.64
CA ARG A 89 12.01 -11.01 -9.89
C ARG A 89 11.03 -9.87 -10.18
N ALA A 90 10.35 -9.37 -9.14
CA ALA A 90 9.41 -8.25 -9.27
C ALA A 90 10.10 -6.97 -9.76
N ARG A 91 11.36 -6.71 -9.38
CA ARG A 91 12.13 -5.56 -9.89
C ARG A 91 12.34 -5.64 -11.40
N VAL A 92 12.73 -6.80 -11.91
CA VAL A 92 12.90 -7.03 -13.35
C VAL A 92 11.57 -6.87 -14.11
N LEU A 93 10.51 -7.47 -13.58
CA LEU A 93 9.16 -7.37 -14.17
C LEU A 93 8.60 -5.93 -14.11
N ARG A 94 8.89 -5.19 -13.06
CA ARG A 94 8.56 -3.76 -12.95
C ARG A 94 9.18 -2.95 -14.08
N ASP A 95 10.46 -3.17 -14.32
CA ASP A 95 11.20 -2.43 -15.35
C ASP A 95 10.68 -2.79 -16.74
N ALA A 96 10.41 -4.08 -17.00
CA ALA A 96 9.78 -4.53 -18.24
C ALA A 96 8.38 -3.91 -18.45
N PHE A 97 7.55 -3.87 -17.40
CA PHE A 97 6.25 -3.21 -17.46
C PHE A 97 6.39 -1.72 -17.73
N ARG A 98 7.27 -1.02 -17.00
CA ARG A 98 7.53 0.41 -17.17
C ARG A 98 7.93 0.74 -18.61
N ASP A 99 8.86 -0.01 -19.19
CA ASP A 99 9.39 0.24 -20.52
C ASP A 99 8.35 -0.02 -21.62
N ALA A 100 7.48 -1.02 -21.43
CA ALA A 100 6.34 -1.24 -22.31
C ALA A 100 5.27 -0.13 -22.14
N ALA A 101 4.98 0.28 -20.91
CA ALA A 101 3.98 1.29 -20.61
C ALA A 101 4.40 2.71 -21.05
N LYS A 102 5.68 3.05 -21.06
CA LYS A 102 6.22 4.32 -21.59
C LYS A 102 5.87 4.59 -23.04
N LYS A 103 5.64 3.56 -23.85
CA LYS A 103 5.19 3.71 -25.24
C LYS A 103 3.78 4.30 -25.32
N ILE A 104 2.96 4.15 -24.26
CA ILE A 104 1.58 4.65 -24.18
C ILE A 104 1.53 5.94 -23.37
N VAL A 105 2.31 6.01 -22.29
CA VAL A 105 2.36 7.10 -21.32
C VAL A 105 3.83 7.44 -21.05
N PRO A 106 4.42 8.41 -21.76
CA PRO A 106 5.85 8.73 -21.66
C PRO A 106 6.31 9.17 -20.27
N ASP A 107 5.43 9.84 -19.51
CA ASP A 107 5.68 10.35 -18.15
C ASP A 107 5.45 9.33 -17.03
N ILE A 108 5.12 8.08 -17.37
CA ILE A 108 4.81 7.07 -16.38
C ILE A 108 6.02 6.79 -15.48
N ARG A 109 5.77 6.79 -14.18
CA ARG A 109 6.70 6.30 -13.16
C ARG A 109 6.11 5.07 -12.48
N VAL A 110 6.92 4.07 -12.22
CA VAL A 110 6.52 2.82 -11.55
C VAL A 110 7.37 2.64 -10.30
N PRO A 111 7.04 3.34 -9.20
CA PRO A 111 7.83 3.32 -7.98
C PRO A 111 7.79 1.97 -7.26
N TYR A 112 6.75 1.17 -7.49
CA TYR A 112 6.55 -0.06 -6.76
C TYR A 112 5.96 -1.17 -7.64
N ALA A 113 6.51 -2.37 -7.48
CA ALA A 113 5.91 -3.60 -7.96
C ALA A 113 6.17 -4.74 -6.98
N ARG A 114 5.22 -5.64 -6.87
CA ARG A 114 5.30 -6.81 -6.03
C ARG A 114 4.74 -8.03 -6.75
N LEU A 115 5.40 -9.14 -6.60
CA LEU A 115 4.94 -10.42 -7.12
C LEU A 115 4.26 -11.18 -5.99
N SER A 116 3.06 -11.73 -6.25
CA SER A 116 2.36 -12.59 -5.28
C SER A 116 3.25 -13.74 -4.83
N LEU A 117 3.02 -14.29 -3.65
CA LEU A 117 3.83 -15.38 -3.09
C LEU A 117 3.96 -16.57 -4.06
N GLY A 118 2.88 -16.90 -4.79
CA GLY A 118 2.91 -17.94 -5.84
C GLY A 118 3.62 -17.54 -7.14
N GLY A 119 4.18 -16.35 -7.26
CA GLY A 119 4.99 -15.92 -8.39
C GLY A 119 4.26 -15.72 -9.73
N THR A 120 2.91 -15.73 -9.73
CA THR A 120 2.10 -15.71 -10.96
C THR A 120 1.40 -14.39 -11.23
N ARG A 121 1.24 -13.54 -10.21
CA ARG A 121 0.55 -12.28 -10.32
C ARG A 121 1.45 -11.12 -9.87
N LEU A 122 1.67 -10.16 -10.77
CA LEU A 122 2.44 -8.95 -10.53
C LEU A 122 1.48 -7.80 -10.20
N PHE A 123 1.63 -7.25 -9.02
CA PHE A 123 0.95 -6.04 -8.60
C PHE A 123 1.85 -4.83 -8.84
N VAL A 124 1.37 -3.86 -9.62
CA VAL A 124 2.13 -2.67 -10.01
C VAL A 124 1.41 -1.43 -9.54
N ARG A 125 2.14 -0.53 -8.88
CA ARG A 125 1.67 0.82 -8.59
C ARG A 125 2.42 1.81 -9.47
N TYR A 126 1.67 2.67 -10.16
CA TYR A 126 2.23 3.66 -11.07
C TYR A 126 1.68 5.06 -10.81
N VAL A 127 2.43 6.07 -11.25
CA VAL A 127 2.06 7.48 -11.26
C VAL A 127 2.22 8.01 -12.68
N CYS A 128 1.23 8.75 -13.15
CA CYS A 128 1.28 9.52 -14.39
C CYS A 128 0.29 10.68 -14.33
N GLU A 129 0.44 11.66 -15.20
CA GLU A 129 -0.48 12.80 -15.31
C GLU A 129 -1.82 12.39 -15.90
N ARG A 130 -1.81 11.44 -16.83
CA ARG A 130 -3.00 10.92 -17.49
C ARG A 130 -3.81 10.07 -16.53
N GLN A 131 -5.11 10.35 -16.44
CA GLN A 131 -6.01 9.51 -15.65
C GLN A 131 -6.35 8.21 -16.40
N ARG A 132 -6.19 7.08 -15.71
CA ARG A 132 -6.59 5.72 -16.13
C ARG A 132 -6.16 5.35 -17.56
N PRO A 133 -4.86 5.36 -17.89
CA PRO A 133 -4.39 4.90 -19.19
C PRO A 133 -4.75 3.42 -19.40
N ASP A 134 -4.99 3.07 -20.67
CA ASP A 134 -5.30 1.68 -21.04
C ASP A 134 -4.02 0.86 -21.21
N PHE A 135 -3.79 -0.05 -20.29
CA PHE A 135 -2.64 -0.97 -20.31
C PHE A 135 -3.00 -2.40 -20.73
N ARG A 136 -4.20 -2.66 -21.28
CA ARG A 136 -4.61 -4.04 -21.65
C ARG A 136 -3.59 -4.73 -22.56
N HIS A 137 -3.04 -4.03 -23.54
CA HIS A 137 -2.00 -4.57 -24.41
C HIS A 137 -0.70 -4.87 -23.66
N VAL A 138 -0.28 -3.98 -22.75
CA VAL A 138 0.91 -4.21 -21.90
C VAL A 138 0.71 -5.42 -21.00
N VAL A 139 -0.46 -5.54 -20.37
CA VAL A 139 -0.81 -6.68 -19.50
C VAL A 139 -0.81 -8.00 -20.30
N ALA A 140 -1.36 -8.00 -21.51
CA ALA A 140 -1.36 -9.18 -22.38
C ALA A 140 0.06 -9.58 -22.80
N ASP A 141 0.91 -8.60 -23.14
CA ASP A 141 2.31 -8.83 -23.49
C ASP A 141 3.13 -9.38 -22.30
N MET A 142 2.94 -8.80 -21.10
CA MET A 142 3.56 -9.30 -19.87
C MET A 142 3.17 -10.75 -19.58
N ARG A 143 1.89 -11.11 -19.77
CA ARG A 143 1.42 -12.49 -19.62
C ARG A 143 2.09 -13.41 -20.62
N LYS A 144 2.19 -13.00 -21.89
CA LYS A 144 2.79 -13.80 -22.97
C LYS A 144 4.28 -14.01 -22.79
N ARG A 145 5.04 -12.97 -22.43
CA ARG A 145 6.51 -13.02 -22.34
C ARG A 145 7.03 -13.52 -21.01
N HIS A 146 6.35 -13.18 -19.92
CA HIS A 146 6.85 -13.44 -18.57
C HIS A 146 5.99 -14.41 -17.75
N GLY A 147 4.86 -14.87 -18.29
CA GLY A 147 3.96 -15.80 -17.60
C GLY A 147 3.24 -15.20 -16.39
N VAL A 148 3.18 -13.85 -16.27
CA VAL A 148 2.57 -13.17 -15.12
C VAL A 148 1.34 -12.38 -15.52
N THR A 149 0.30 -12.46 -14.70
CA THR A 149 -0.86 -11.57 -14.81
C THR A 149 -0.56 -10.27 -14.05
N VAL A 150 -0.78 -9.11 -14.68
CA VAL A 150 -0.48 -7.81 -14.06
C VAL A 150 -1.77 -7.14 -13.58
N SER A 151 -1.75 -6.69 -12.32
CA SER A 151 -2.73 -5.77 -11.75
C SER A 151 -2.06 -4.41 -11.58
N ALA A 152 -2.43 -3.43 -12.41
CA ALA A 152 -1.80 -2.11 -12.42
C ALA A 152 -2.76 -1.07 -11.80
N TRP A 153 -2.29 -0.35 -10.79
CA TRP A 153 -3.09 0.61 -10.03
C TRP A 153 -2.39 1.97 -9.99
N GLN A 154 -3.13 2.99 -10.36
CA GLN A 154 -2.64 4.37 -10.26
C GLN A 154 -2.63 4.81 -8.81
N MET A 155 -1.54 5.44 -8.40
CA MET A 155 -1.36 5.99 -7.07
C MET A 155 -1.18 7.52 -7.11
N GLY A 156 -1.48 8.18 -6.00
CA GLY A 156 -1.24 9.61 -5.85
C GLY A 156 0.22 9.92 -5.52
N LEU A 157 0.64 11.17 -5.77
CA LEU A 157 2.00 11.65 -5.47
C LEU A 157 2.42 11.44 -4.00
N ARG A 158 1.48 11.57 -3.07
CA ARG A 158 1.76 11.34 -1.65
C ARG A 158 2.06 9.87 -1.36
N ASP A 159 1.36 8.97 -2.02
CA ASP A 159 1.58 7.53 -1.87
C ASP A 159 2.88 7.10 -2.53
N GLU A 160 3.27 7.73 -3.65
CA GLU A 160 4.59 7.57 -4.26
C GLU A 160 5.71 7.89 -3.25
N VAL A 161 5.64 9.06 -2.62
CA VAL A 161 6.60 9.48 -1.59
C VAL A 161 6.63 8.52 -0.40
N ARG A 162 5.47 8.02 0.01
CA ARG A 162 5.37 7.03 1.10
C ARG A 162 6.11 5.73 0.76
N VAL A 163 5.87 5.20 -0.43
CA VAL A 163 6.45 3.93 -0.89
C VAL A 163 7.96 4.07 -1.11
N MET A 164 8.41 5.16 -1.71
CA MET A 164 9.83 5.43 -1.94
C MET A 164 10.62 5.76 -0.67
N GLY A 165 9.95 6.16 0.40
CA GLY A 165 10.59 6.45 1.68
C GLY A 165 11.40 7.76 1.68
N ALA A 166 10.93 8.79 0.98
CA ALA A 166 11.59 10.09 0.88
C ALA A 166 11.70 10.82 2.24
N LEU A 167 12.66 11.75 2.31
CA LEU A 167 12.79 12.68 3.42
C LEU A 167 11.92 13.92 3.19
N GLY A 168 11.33 14.41 4.26
CA GLY A 168 10.63 15.69 4.26
C GLY A 168 11.60 16.89 4.29
N PRO A 169 11.11 18.13 4.05
CA PRO A 169 11.92 19.34 4.17
C PRO A 169 12.48 19.57 5.59
N CYS A 170 11.94 18.89 6.59
CA CYS A 170 12.42 18.90 7.98
C CYS A 170 13.59 17.93 8.22
N GLY A 171 14.11 17.24 7.19
CA GLY A 171 15.21 16.26 7.31
C GLY A 171 14.81 14.90 7.90
N ARG A 172 13.53 14.70 8.25
CA ARG A 172 13.02 13.44 8.80
C ARG A 172 12.30 12.63 7.72
N ALA A 173 12.15 11.32 7.93
CA ALA A 173 11.30 10.49 7.07
C ALA A 173 9.90 11.10 6.95
N CYS A 174 9.34 11.10 5.74
CA CYS A 174 8.03 11.70 5.48
C CYS A 174 6.96 11.12 6.40
N CYS A 175 6.13 11.99 6.99
CA CYS A 175 5.07 11.60 7.92
C CYS A 175 4.15 10.52 7.34
N CYS A 176 3.87 10.55 6.03
CA CYS A 176 3.07 9.54 5.35
C CYS A 176 3.70 8.13 5.35
N ALA A 177 5.03 8.04 5.44
CA ALA A 177 5.74 6.77 5.50
C ALA A 177 5.88 6.23 6.94
N THR A 178 5.58 7.04 7.95
CA THR A 178 5.78 6.72 9.35
C THR A 178 4.44 6.63 10.12
N TRP A 179 3.94 7.75 10.65
CA TRP A 179 2.79 7.78 11.56
C TRP A 179 1.51 8.33 10.93
N GLN A 180 1.61 9.19 9.89
CA GLN A 180 0.46 9.85 9.28
C GLN A 180 -0.01 9.11 8.02
N GLN A 181 -0.64 7.95 8.17
CA GLN A 181 -1.09 7.14 7.03
C GLN A 181 -2.16 7.85 6.18
N LYS A 182 -3.15 8.48 6.80
CA LYS A 182 -4.17 9.27 6.11
C LYS A 182 -3.67 10.72 5.95
N TYR A 183 -4.03 11.37 4.83
CA TYR A 183 -3.77 12.81 4.68
C TYR A 183 -4.67 13.57 5.65
N PRO A 184 -4.14 14.42 6.52
CA PRO A 184 -4.97 15.24 7.40
C PRO A 184 -5.74 16.23 6.51
N GLY A 185 -7.05 16.19 6.59
CA GLY A 185 -7.90 17.15 5.88
C GLY A 185 -7.75 18.57 6.42
N GLY A 186 -8.39 19.52 5.71
CA GLY A 186 -8.63 20.85 6.28
C GLY A 186 -7.46 21.84 6.23
N ILE A 187 -6.33 21.52 5.55
CA ILE A 187 -5.25 22.48 5.31
C ILE A 187 -5.69 23.38 4.15
N SER A 188 -6.10 24.62 4.47
CA SER A 188 -6.51 25.61 3.46
C SER A 188 -5.34 26.52 3.10
N PRO A 189 -5.12 26.82 1.79
CA PRO A 189 -4.16 27.83 1.37
C PRO A 189 -4.38 29.20 2.04
N GLU A 190 -5.64 29.52 2.36
CA GLU A 190 -6.03 30.78 2.96
C GLU A 190 -5.46 30.99 4.37
N THR A 191 -5.27 29.89 5.13
CA THR A 191 -4.68 29.92 6.48
C THR A 191 -3.24 30.41 6.47
N PHE A 192 -2.55 30.26 5.34
CA PHE A 192 -1.11 30.55 5.18
C PHE A 192 -0.85 31.66 4.16
N LYS A 193 -1.81 32.57 3.95
CA LYS A 193 -1.65 33.74 3.08
C LYS A 193 -0.41 34.55 3.53
N GLY A 194 0.42 34.94 2.56
CA GLY A 194 1.64 35.71 2.80
C GLY A 194 2.89 34.87 3.13
N GLN A 195 2.76 33.58 3.33
CA GLN A 195 3.90 32.69 3.51
C GLN A 195 4.40 32.15 2.16
N ASN A 196 5.70 31.83 2.10
CA ASN A 196 6.30 31.25 0.89
C ASN A 196 5.69 29.87 0.60
N PRO A 197 5.01 29.67 -0.56
CA PRO A 197 4.41 28.39 -0.92
C PRO A 197 5.38 27.21 -0.95
N ILE A 198 6.65 27.47 -1.32
CA ILE A 198 7.70 26.44 -1.35
C ILE A 198 7.99 25.94 0.07
N ALA A 199 7.99 26.83 1.05
CA ALA A 199 8.20 26.47 2.45
C ALA A 199 7.03 25.67 3.04
N LEU A 200 5.84 25.76 2.46
CA LEU A 200 4.63 25.06 2.90
C LEU A 200 4.49 23.66 2.29
N ASN A 201 5.15 23.39 1.17
CA ASN A 201 5.01 22.13 0.44
C ASN A 201 5.90 21.02 1.02
N GLY A 202 5.32 19.83 1.11
CA GLY A 202 6.05 18.60 1.39
C GLY A 202 6.69 18.00 0.14
N ALA A 203 7.47 16.93 0.30
CA ALA A 203 8.11 16.21 -0.80
C ALA A 203 7.11 15.67 -1.85
N CYS A 204 5.84 15.52 -1.51
CA CYS A 204 4.78 15.08 -2.42
C CYS A 204 4.11 16.24 -3.22
N GLY A 205 4.60 17.46 -3.09
CA GLY A 205 4.02 18.65 -3.73
C GLY A 205 2.72 19.18 -3.11
N ARG A 206 2.16 18.49 -2.11
CA ARG A 206 1.02 18.96 -1.32
C ARG A 206 1.52 19.68 -0.07
N PHE A 207 0.65 20.40 0.61
CA PHE A 207 0.97 21.00 1.90
C PHE A 207 1.52 19.95 2.88
N LYS A 208 2.51 20.35 3.68
CA LYS A 208 3.08 19.50 4.74
C LYS A 208 1.97 19.01 5.67
N CYS A 209 1.95 17.71 5.95
CA CYS A 209 0.97 17.14 6.86
C CYS A 209 1.03 17.76 8.28
N CYS A 210 2.22 18.19 8.73
CA CYS A 210 2.39 18.82 10.05
C CYS A 210 1.63 20.14 10.19
N LEU A 211 1.41 20.89 9.10
CA LEU A 211 0.66 22.14 9.13
C LEU A 211 -0.78 21.98 9.66
N ALA A 212 -1.35 20.77 9.59
CA ALA A 212 -2.65 20.51 10.17
C ALA A 212 -2.67 20.65 11.70
N PHE A 213 -1.50 20.47 12.34
CA PHE A 213 -1.33 20.49 13.81
C PHE A 213 -0.72 21.81 14.31
N GLU A 214 -0.33 22.72 13.41
CA GLU A 214 0.24 24.03 13.76
C GLU A 214 -0.86 25.13 13.89
N ARG A 215 -2.14 24.74 13.85
CA ARG A 215 -3.29 25.66 13.81
C ARG A 215 -3.75 26.17 15.17
N GLU A 216 -3.26 25.60 16.25
CA GLU A 216 -3.71 25.93 17.62
C GLU A 216 -2.65 26.80 18.31
N GLY A 217 -2.37 27.95 17.71
CA GLY A 217 -1.53 28.99 18.29
C GLY A 217 -2.09 30.36 18.02
#